data_dc86bf5a00dd15a2142d10ae4f3c8713
#
_entry.id   dc86bf5a00dd15a2142d10ae4f3c8713
#
_cell.length_a   1.000
_cell.length_b   1.000
_cell.length_c   1.000
_cell.angle_alpha   90.00
_cell.angle_beta   90.00
_cell.angle_gamma   90.00
#
_symmetry.space_group_name_H-M   'P 1'
#
loop_
_entity.id
_entity.type
_entity.pdbx_description
1 polymer ?
#
loop_
_entity_poly.entity_id
_entity_poly.type
_entity_poly.pdbx_seq_one_letter_code
_entity_poly.pdbx_strand_id
1 'polypeptide(L)'
;MSYTLFTDEATNDSYSVAILIKESTFDKDSIKRHYVNPLPECIDRGSVIAYSLPYNKLAISASYAKLEATKIIKLLDAQKVSYIYVADATYFKAFTGLTKAKPNLGYLLKCGIAGYKHINVVYGISYGSLIHNERNFEDLSLSMFTLASALTNSYSKIGKDLFGDVELNTDNDYSKLHSHPMLAADIETTGLNPFESEL
;
A
#
# COMPACT_ATOMS: atom_id res chain seq x y z
N MET A 1 -2.61 22.44 4.91
CA MET A 1 -3.03 21.02 4.91
C MET A 1 -4.42 20.97 5.52
N SER A 2 -5.42 20.59 4.74
CA SER A 2 -6.81 20.44 5.20
C SER A 2 -6.98 19.05 5.81
N TYR A 3 -7.95 18.87 6.70
CA TYR A 3 -8.31 17.56 7.23
C TYR A 3 -9.82 17.37 7.28
N THR A 4 -10.29 16.14 7.38
CA THR A 4 -11.70 15.80 7.59
C THR A 4 -11.84 14.57 8.48
N LEU A 5 -12.90 14.55 9.28
CA LEU A 5 -13.34 13.47 10.14
C LEU A 5 -14.63 12.86 9.59
N PHE A 6 -14.91 11.62 9.93
CA PHE A 6 -16.02 10.85 9.36
C PHE A 6 -17.11 10.51 10.37
N THR A 7 -17.02 11.03 11.59
CA THR A 7 -18.06 11.00 12.62
C THR A 7 -18.48 12.41 13.00
N ASP A 8 -19.72 12.55 13.45
CA ASP A 8 -20.25 13.83 13.93
C ASP A 8 -19.83 14.11 15.40
N GLU A 9 -19.40 13.08 16.12
CA GLU A 9 -18.82 13.22 17.45
C GLU A 9 -17.35 13.58 17.33
N ALA A 10 -17.07 14.85 17.39
CA ALA A 10 -15.71 15.38 17.42
C ALA A 10 -15.00 14.92 18.71
N THR A 11 -13.76 14.53 18.54
CA THR A 11 -12.66 14.47 19.50
C THR A 11 -12.25 13.08 19.98
N ASN A 12 -11.75 12.28 19.07
CA ASN A 12 -10.71 11.37 19.48
C ASN A 12 -9.35 12.09 19.36
N ASP A 13 -8.62 12.23 20.43
CA ASP A 13 -7.21 12.71 20.39
C ASP A 13 -6.28 11.65 19.75
N SER A 14 -6.83 10.54 19.28
CA SER A 14 -6.09 9.44 18.68
C SER A 14 -6.84 8.81 17.53
N TYR A 15 -6.12 8.50 16.45
CA TYR A 15 -6.67 7.88 15.24
C TYR A 15 -5.88 6.63 14.89
N SER A 16 -6.57 5.54 14.54
CA SER A 16 -5.90 4.31 14.09
C SER A 16 -5.35 4.46 12.67
N VAL A 17 -6.08 5.17 11.81
CA VAL A 17 -5.80 5.28 10.37
C VAL A 17 -5.80 6.72 9.92
N ALA A 18 -4.77 7.10 9.16
CA ALA A 18 -4.75 8.34 8.39
C ALA A 18 -4.77 8.05 6.89
N ILE A 19 -5.69 8.69 6.17
CA ILE A 19 -5.77 8.66 4.71
C ILE A 19 -5.15 9.94 4.17
N LEU A 20 -4.09 9.80 3.39
CA LEU A 20 -3.35 10.91 2.81
C LEU A 20 -3.62 10.98 1.31
N ILE A 21 -4.27 12.04 0.87
CA ILE A 21 -4.70 12.21 -0.52
C ILE A 21 -4.34 13.60 -1.03
N LYS A 22 -4.11 13.70 -2.34
CA LYS A 22 -3.77 14.96 -2.99
C LYS A 22 -4.88 16.01 -2.79
N GLU A 23 -4.50 17.25 -2.51
CA GLU A 23 -5.42 18.36 -2.25
C GLU A 23 -6.47 18.57 -3.36
N SER A 24 -6.08 18.42 -4.63
CA SER A 24 -7.00 18.57 -5.77
C SER A 24 -8.12 17.53 -5.83
N THR A 25 -7.99 16.44 -5.08
CA THR A 25 -8.98 15.36 -4.95
C THR A 25 -9.48 15.22 -3.51
N PHE A 26 -9.30 16.26 -2.68
CA PHE A 26 -9.69 16.23 -1.27
C PHE A 26 -11.17 16.62 -1.13
N ASP A 27 -12.04 15.62 -1.24
CA ASP A 27 -13.48 15.74 -1.07
C ASP A 27 -13.99 14.72 -0.05
N LYS A 28 -14.70 15.19 1.00
CA LYS A 28 -15.12 14.36 2.13
C LYS A 28 -15.99 13.17 1.71
N ASP A 29 -16.96 13.39 0.83
CA ASP A 29 -17.92 12.35 0.45
C ASP A 29 -17.27 11.29 -0.42
N SER A 30 -16.41 11.71 -1.34
CA SER A 30 -15.60 10.80 -2.17
C SER A 30 -14.61 10.00 -1.33
N ILE A 31 -13.92 10.64 -0.38
CA ILE A 31 -13.01 9.96 0.55
C ILE A 31 -13.79 8.94 1.39
N LYS A 32 -14.94 9.32 1.93
CA LYS A 32 -15.80 8.42 2.69
C LYS A 32 -16.21 7.21 1.86
N ARG A 33 -16.67 7.44 0.61
CA ARG A 33 -17.13 6.38 -0.30
C ARG A 33 -16.02 5.39 -0.65
N HIS A 34 -14.82 5.89 -1.00
CA HIS A 34 -13.76 5.07 -1.59
C HIS A 34 -12.78 4.48 -0.57
N TYR A 35 -12.64 5.09 0.61
CA TYR A 35 -11.62 4.66 1.57
C TYR A 35 -12.15 4.34 2.96
N VAL A 36 -13.27 4.94 3.39
CA VAL A 36 -13.81 4.71 4.73
C VAL A 36 -14.87 3.62 4.72
N ASN A 37 -15.82 3.69 3.79
CA ASN A 37 -16.91 2.69 3.69
C ASN A 37 -16.38 1.26 3.41
N PRO A 38 -15.33 1.06 2.58
CA PRO A 38 -14.78 -0.26 2.34
C PRO A 38 -14.04 -0.89 3.53
N LEU A 39 -13.74 -0.13 4.59
CA LEU A 39 -13.12 -0.69 5.79
C LEU A 39 -14.08 -1.66 6.51
N PRO A 40 -13.55 -2.71 7.18
CA PRO A 40 -14.37 -3.65 7.98
C PRO A 40 -15.25 -2.94 8.99
N GLU A 41 -16.45 -3.50 9.27
CA GLU A 41 -17.42 -2.91 10.20
C GLU A 41 -16.87 -2.78 11.63
N CYS A 42 -15.96 -3.67 12.03
CA CYS A 42 -15.32 -3.63 13.34
C CYS A 42 -14.36 -2.43 13.53
N ILE A 43 -14.06 -1.69 12.47
CA ILE A 43 -13.22 -0.50 12.55
C ILE A 43 -14.09 0.71 12.85
N ASP A 44 -13.83 1.34 13.99
CA ASP A 44 -14.51 2.59 14.36
C ASP A 44 -14.18 3.70 13.34
N ARG A 45 -15.21 4.25 12.73
CA ARG A 45 -15.10 5.35 11.75
C ARG A 45 -14.59 6.63 12.39
N GLY A 46 -14.79 6.82 13.70
CA GLY A 46 -14.22 7.92 14.48
C GLY A 46 -12.72 7.82 14.64
N SER A 47 -12.14 6.64 14.47
CA SER A 47 -10.69 6.42 14.50
C SER A 47 -9.99 6.65 13.15
N VAL A 48 -10.72 7.12 12.12
CA VAL A 48 -10.20 7.40 10.78
C VAL A 48 -10.16 8.91 10.54
N ILE A 49 -9.01 9.40 10.12
CA ILE A 49 -8.82 10.81 9.72
C ILE A 49 -8.26 10.88 8.31
N ALA A 50 -8.66 11.88 7.54
CA ALA A 50 -8.03 12.15 6.25
C ALA A 50 -7.35 13.51 6.23
N TYR A 51 -6.21 13.58 5.56
CA TYR A 51 -5.43 14.80 5.36
C TYR A 51 -5.15 15.04 3.88
N SER A 52 -5.25 16.31 3.47
CA SER A 52 -4.76 16.74 2.17
C SER A 52 -3.24 16.82 2.18
N LEU A 53 -2.60 16.20 1.18
CA LEU A 53 -1.17 16.30 0.97
C LEU A 53 -0.83 17.67 0.35
N PRO A 54 0.10 18.43 0.93
CA PRO A 54 0.49 19.73 0.40
C PRO A 54 1.25 19.59 -0.92
N TYR A 55 0.90 20.45 -1.87
CA TYR A 55 1.56 20.58 -3.16
C TYR A 55 1.94 22.03 -3.39
N ASN A 56 3.20 22.26 -3.76
CA ASN A 56 3.67 23.63 -4.09
C ASN A 56 3.52 23.98 -5.56
N LYS A 57 3.26 22.97 -6.42
CA LYS A 57 3.07 23.07 -7.87
C LYS A 57 2.20 21.90 -8.34
N LEU A 58 1.85 21.87 -9.64
CA LEU A 58 1.15 20.74 -10.27
C LEU A 58 1.91 19.42 -10.10
N ALA A 59 3.24 19.45 -10.14
CA ALA A 59 4.11 18.34 -9.82
C ALA A 59 4.97 18.68 -8.59
N ILE A 60 5.13 17.71 -7.70
CA ILE A 60 5.91 17.86 -6.47
C ILE A 60 7.31 17.28 -6.66
N SER A 61 8.34 18.00 -6.19
CA SER A 61 9.71 17.46 -6.15
C SER A 61 9.89 16.46 -5.01
N ALA A 62 10.80 15.50 -5.19
CA ALA A 62 11.10 14.51 -4.15
C ALA A 62 11.64 15.14 -2.86
N SER A 63 12.44 16.22 -2.97
CA SER A 63 12.98 16.95 -1.83
C SER A 63 11.87 17.65 -1.04
N TYR A 64 10.93 18.31 -1.71
CA TYR A 64 9.79 18.92 -1.05
C TYR A 64 8.90 17.86 -0.38
N ALA A 65 8.60 16.76 -1.07
CA ALA A 65 7.81 15.67 -0.50
C ALA A 65 8.46 15.08 0.77
N LYS A 66 9.79 14.92 0.80
CA LYS A 66 10.52 14.46 2.00
C LYS A 66 10.40 15.44 3.16
N LEU A 67 10.53 16.73 2.88
CA LEU A 67 10.38 17.77 3.91
C LEU A 67 8.97 17.75 4.51
N GLU A 68 7.95 17.73 3.66
CA GLU A 68 6.55 17.70 4.10
C GLU A 68 6.19 16.37 4.78
N ALA A 69 6.65 15.22 4.27
CA ALA A 69 6.45 13.93 4.91
C ALA A 69 7.00 13.89 6.34
N THR A 70 8.14 14.55 6.58
CA THR A 70 8.72 14.66 7.94
C THR A 70 7.85 15.49 8.87
N LYS A 71 7.16 16.53 8.38
CA LYS A 71 6.21 17.32 9.18
C LYS A 71 4.93 16.54 9.44
N ILE A 72 4.40 15.89 8.40
CA ILE A 72 3.17 15.11 8.47
C ILE A 72 3.33 13.95 9.44
N ILE A 73 4.44 13.20 9.37
CA ILE A 73 4.62 12.03 10.25
C ILE A 73 4.65 12.40 11.72
N LYS A 74 5.24 13.57 12.07
CA LYS A 74 5.23 14.09 13.45
C LYS A 74 3.82 14.38 13.94
N LEU A 75 2.99 14.95 13.08
CA LEU A 75 1.58 15.21 13.39
C LEU A 75 0.81 13.90 13.60
N LEU A 76 0.99 12.94 12.71
CA LEU A 76 0.32 11.65 12.78
C LEU A 76 0.75 10.83 14.00
N ASP A 77 2.02 10.89 14.36
CA ASP A 77 2.55 10.25 15.56
C ASP A 77 1.96 10.86 16.84
N ALA A 78 1.89 12.18 16.92
CA ALA A 78 1.25 12.89 18.03
C ALA A 78 -0.24 12.51 18.19
N GLN A 79 -0.90 12.17 17.09
CA GLN A 79 -2.28 11.67 17.04
C GLN A 79 -2.38 10.14 17.18
N LYS A 80 -1.27 9.45 17.49
CA LYS A 80 -1.19 7.99 17.71
C LYS A 80 -1.63 7.16 16.50
N VAL A 81 -1.46 7.69 15.27
CA VAL A 81 -1.77 6.97 14.04
C VAL A 81 -0.84 5.77 13.88
N SER A 82 -1.43 4.59 13.68
CA SER A 82 -0.69 3.34 13.49
C SER A 82 -0.57 2.93 12.03
N TYR A 83 -1.51 3.37 11.19
CA TYR A 83 -1.58 3.01 9.77
C TYR A 83 -1.79 4.25 8.90
N ILE A 84 -1.00 4.38 7.86
CA ILE A 84 -1.12 5.45 6.87
C ILE A 84 -1.43 4.84 5.51
N TYR A 85 -2.55 5.24 4.92
CA TYR A 85 -2.87 4.99 3.52
C TYR A 85 -2.45 6.20 2.69
N VAL A 86 -1.50 6.04 1.78
CA VAL A 86 -0.92 7.14 0.99
C VAL A 86 -1.35 7.02 -0.46
N ALA A 87 -2.35 7.80 -0.88
CA ALA A 87 -2.87 7.83 -2.24
C ALA A 87 -2.06 8.76 -3.16
N ASP A 88 -0.75 8.72 -3.03
CA ASP A 88 0.21 9.48 -3.84
C ASP A 88 1.57 8.79 -3.89
N ALA A 89 2.07 8.53 -5.09
CA ALA A 89 3.33 7.80 -5.29
C ALA A 89 4.56 8.55 -4.77
N THR A 90 4.58 9.88 -4.85
CA THR A 90 5.74 10.69 -4.46
C THR A 90 5.84 10.76 -2.94
N TYR A 91 4.72 10.98 -2.25
CA TYR A 91 4.66 10.93 -0.80
C TYR A 91 4.88 9.53 -0.25
N PHE A 92 4.34 8.50 -0.88
CA PHE A 92 4.62 7.13 -0.47
C PHE A 92 6.13 6.84 -0.46
N LYS A 93 6.85 7.22 -1.53
CA LYS A 93 8.32 7.10 -1.59
C LYS A 93 9.01 7.92 -0.50
N ALA A 94 8.49 9.10 -0.18
CA ALA A 94 9.04 9.95 0.88
C ALA A 94 8.87 9.33 2.27
N PHE A 95 7.71 8.70 2.57
CA PHE A 95 7.47 8.02 3.84
C PHE A 95 8.25 6.72 3.99
N THR A 96 8.45 5.96 2.90
CA THR A 96 9.08 4.64 2.96
C THR A 96 10.57 4.63 2.65
N GLY A 97 11.07 5.67 1.99
CA GLY A 97 12.45 5.71 1.49
C GLY A 97 12.66 4.89 0.20
N LEU A 98 11.62 4.27 -0.34
CA LEU A 98 11.71 3.45 -1.55
C LEU A 98 11.78 4.30 -2.82
N THR A 99 12.37 3.74 -3.87
CA THR A 99 12.51 4.42 -5.17
C THR A 99 11.29 4.28 -6.08
N LYS A 100 10.52 3.19 -5.93
CA LYS A 100 9.35 2.87 -6.75
C LYS A 100 8.12 2.65 -5.85
N ALA A 101 6.95 3.15 -6.24
CA ALA A 101 5.70 2.97 -5.51
C ALA A 101 4.91 1.75 -6.03
N LYS A 102 4.67 1.68 -7.34
CA LYS A 102 3.78 0.68 -7.95
C LYS A 102 4.12 -0.79 -7.61
N PRO A 103 5.39 -1.24 -7.58
CA PRO A 103 5.72 -2.61 -7.17
C PRO A 103 5.39 -2.94 -5.71
N ASN A 104 5.05 -1.93 -4.90
CA ASN A 104 4.70 -2.09 -3.49
C ASN A 104 3.19 -1.99 -3.24
N LEU A 105 2.39 -2.00 -4.31
CA LEU A 105 0.94 -2.10 -4.19
C LEU A 105 0.57 -3.47 -3.58
N GLY A 106 -0.36 -3.46 -2.64
CA GLY A 106 -0.73 -4.68 -1.92
C GLY A 106 0.22 -5.09 -0.78
N TYR A 107 1.24 -4.29 -0.48
CA TYR A 107 2.16 -4.58 0.62
C TYR A 107 1.99 -3.61 1.79
N LEU A 108 2.04 -4.18 3.00
CA LEU A 108 2.15 -3.42 4.23
C LEU A 108 3.63 -3.17 4.54
N LEU A 109 4.02 -1.92 4.60
CA LEU A 109 5.41 -1.52 4.83
C LEU A 109 5.54 -0.72 6.12
N LYS A 110 6.75 -0.65 6.65
CA LYS A 110 7.08 0.24 7.75
C LYS A 110 7.50 1.61 7.24
N CYS A 111 7.18 2.66 8.01
CA CYS A 111 7.72 3.99 7.73
C CYS A 111 9.25 3.95 7.76
N GLY A 112 9.89 4.47 6.71
CA GLY A 112 11.35 4.55 6.58
C GLY A 112 11.97 5.76 7.27
N ILE A 113 11.15 6.72 7.76
CA ILE A 113 11.64 7.91 8.46
C ILE A 113 12.11 7.49 9.86
N ALA A 114 13.32 7.89 10.22
CA ALA A 114 13.92 7.54 11.51
C ALA A 114 13.04 8.01 12.69
N GLY A 115 12.84 7.13 13.67
CA GLY A 115 11.97 7.36 14.82
C GLY A 115 10.51 6.92 14.64
N TYR A 116 10.04 6.68 13.39
CA TYR A 116 8.63 6.40 13.10
C TYR A 116 8.38 5.02 12.49
N LYS A 117 9.28 4.05 12.67
CA LYS A 117 9.16 2.68 12.15
C LYS A 117 7.99 1.89 12.71
N HIS A 118 7.39 2.33 13.81
CA HIS A 118 6.18 1.73 14.39
C HIS A 118 4.93 2.01 13.53
N ILE A 119 4.95 3.06 12.72
CA ILE A 119 3.85 3.40 11.81
C ILE A 119 3.94 2.55 10.55
N ASN A 120 2.82 1.94 10.18
CA ASN A 120 2.68 1.16 8.97
C ASN A 120 2.21 2.03 7.81
N VAL A 121 2.70 1.76 6.60
CA VAL A 121 2.40 2.53 5.39
C VAL A 121 1.89 1.60 4.31
N VAL A 122 0.72 1.92 3.74
CA VAL A 122 0.13 1.25 2.58
C VAL A 122 0.17 2.21 1.40
N TYR A 123 0.69 1.74 0.26
CA TYR A 123 0.56 2.48 -0.99
C TYR A 123 -0.86 2.39 -1.50
N GLY A 124 -1.48 3.52 -1.70
CA GLY A 124 -2.86 3.63 -2.16
C GLY A 124 -2.98 4.28 -3.53
N ILE A 125 -4.13 4.05 -4.14
CA ILE A 125 -4.53 4.67 -5.41
C ILE A 125 -5.49 5.81 -5.12
N SER A 126 -5.28 6.94 -5.79
CA SER A 126 -6.24 8.06 -5.73
C SER A 126 -7.52 7.71 -6.49
N TYR A 127 -8.68 7.87 -5.86
CA TYR A 127 -9.97 7.67 -6.53
C TYR A 127 -10.12 8.56 -7.78
N GLY A 128 -9.49 9.73 -7.81
CA GLY A 128 -9.50 10.60 -8.99
C GLY A 128 -8.86 9.98 -10.23
N SER A 129 -8.04 8.93 -10.06
CA SER A 129 -7.44 8.21 -11.20
C SER A 129 -8.37 7.15 -11.80
N LEU A 130 -9.49 6.81 -11.14
CA LEU A 130 -10.45 5.81 -11.63
C LEU A 130 -11.12 6.25 -12.92
N ILE A 131 -11.30 7.56 -13.11
CA ILE A 131 -11.90 8.15 -14.32
C ILE A 131 -11.05 7.89 -15.58
N HIS A 132 -9.74 7.70 -15.39
CA HIS A 132 -8.79 7.59 -16.50
C HIS A 132 -8.43 6.17 -16.86
N ASN A 133 -8.63 5.19 -15.96
CA ASN A 133 -8.24 3.80 -16.20
C ASN A 133 -9.02 2.86 -15.26
N GLU A 134 -9.81 1.95 -15.84
CA GLU A 134 -10.59 0.95 -15.09
C GLU A 134 -9.71 0.00 -14.25
N ARG A 135 -8.49 -0.31 -14.69
CA ARG A 135 -7.54 -1.12 -13.90
C ARG A 135 -7.19 -0.48 -12.56
N ASN A 136 -7.31 0.83 -12.43
CA ASN A 136 -7.09 1.51 -11.16
C ASN A 136 -8.12 1.12 -10.09
N PHE A 137 -9.28 0.57 -10.50
CA PHE A 137 -10.26 0.04 -9.54
C PHE A 137 -9.74 -1.23 -8.85
N GLU A 138 -9.11 -2.13 -9.59
CA GLU A 138 -8.47 -3.34 -9.04
C GLU A 138 -7.33 -2.94 -8.09
N ASP A 139 -6.49 -2.00 -8.52
CA ASP A 139 -5.39 -1.47 -7.72
C ASP A 139 -5.90 -0.79 -6.43
N LEU A 140 -7.00 -0.03 -6.51
CA LEU A 140 -7.65 0.56 -5.34
C LEU A 140 -8.18 -0.52 -4.40
N SER A 141 -8.89 -1.50 -4.94
CA SER A 141 -9.46 -2.61 -4.17
C SER A 141 -8.36 -3.40 -3.46
N LEU A 142 -7.25 -3.72 -4.14
CA LEU A 142 -6.11 -4.41 -3.56
C LEU A 142 -5.47 -3.61 -2.42
N SER A 143 -5.28 -2.31 -2.60
CA SER A 143 -4.68 -1.46 -1.56
C SER A 143 -5.61 -1.29 -0.34
N MET A 144 -6.91 -1.20 -0.56
CA MET A 144 -7.90 -1.16 0.52
C MET A 144 -8.00 -2.51 1.25
N PHE A 145 -7.96 -3.62 0.52
CA PHE A 145 -7.89 -4.96 1.13
C PHE A 145 -6.65 -5.12 2.00
N THR A 146 -5.49 -4.63 1.54
CA THR A 146 -4.25 -4.64 2.32
C THR A 146 -4.40 -3.86 3.63
N LEU A 147 -4.97 -2.65 3.57
CA LEU A 147 -5.23 -1.85 4.77
C LEU A 147 -6.22 -2.55 5.71
N ALA A 148 -7.33 -3.05 5.19
CA ALA A 148 -8.37 -3.75 5.95
C ALA A 148 -7.81 -4.99 6.65
N SER A 149 -7.04 -5.81 5.95
CA SER A 149 -6.39 -7.01 6.50
C SER A 149 -5.37 -6.66 7.59
N ALA A 150 -4.63 -5.56 7.41
CA ALA A 150 -3.69 -5.09 8.44
C ALA A 150 -4.40 -4.62 9.71
N LEU A 151 -5.53 -3.93 9.57
CA LEU A 151 -6.33 -3.45 10.70
C LEU A 151 -7.01 -4.58 11.48
N THR A 152 -7.32 -5.70 10.82
CA THR A 152 -7.92 -6.90 11.44
C THR A 152 -6.89 -7.94 11.86
N ASN A 153 -5.58 -7.62 11.80
CA ASN A 153 -4.48 -8.54 12.06
C ASN A 153 -4.50 -9.83 11.21
N SER A 154 -5.14 -9.80 10.04
CA SER A 154 -5.23 -10.91 9.08
C SER A 154 -4.31 -10.73 7.87
N TYR A 155 -3.49 -9.68 7.85
CA TYR A 155 -2.57 -9.43 6.76
C TYR A 155 -1.52 -10.52 6.66
N SER A 156 -1.46 -11.17 5.50
CA SER A 156 -0.31 -11.97 5.07
C SER A 156 0.36 -11.33 3.86
N LYS A 157 1.68 -11.46 3.77
CA LYS A 157 2.40 -10.93 2.61
C LYS A 157 1.97 -11.70 1.37
N ILE A 158 1.58 -10.98 0.30
CA ILE A 158 1.19 -11.60 -0.99
C ILE A 158 2.29 -12.57 -1.44
N GLY A 159 1.91 -13.80 -1.73
CA GLY A 159 2.82 -14.84 -2.19
C GLY A 159 3.53 -15.64 -1.09
N LYS A 160 3.44 -15.25 0.20
CA LYS A 160 4.08 -16.01 1.26
C LYS A 160 3.49 -17.42 1.41
N ASP A 161 2.18 -17.54 1.25
CA ASP A 161 1.48 -18.83 1.37
C ASP A 161 1.42 -19.59 0.03
N LEU A 162 1.70 -18.91 -1.10
CA LEU A 162 1.70 -19.53 -2.43
C LEU A 162 3.01 -20.27 -2.74
N PHE A 163 4.12 -19.82 -2.17
CA PHE A 163 5.43 -20.34 -2.53
C PHE A 163 6.10 -21.14 -1.40
N GLY A 164 5.49 -21.27 -0.23
CA GLY A 164 6.06 -22.05 0.88
C GLY A 164 7.57 -21.80 1.07
N ASP A 165 8.27 -22.79 1.52
CA ASP A 165 9.73 -22.82 1.46
C ASP A 165 10.14 -23.27 0.04
N VAL A 166 10.77 -22.37 -0.73
CA VAL A 166 11.33 -22.72 -2.04
C VAL A 166 12.50 -23.68 -1.81
N GLU A 167 12.29 -24.94 -2.16
CA GLU A 167 13.33 -25.95 -2.17
C GLU A 167 14.07 -25.87 -3.50
N LEU A 168 15.35 -25.51 -3.47
CA LEU A 168 16.22 -25.64 -4.65
C LEU A 168 16.66 -27.09 -4.78
N ASN A 169 16.11 -27.79 -5.78
CA ASN A 169 16.54 -29.13 -6.11
C ASN A 169 17.73 -29.07 -7.08
N THR A 170 18.93 -29.19 -6.53
CA THR A 170 20.19 -29.19 -7.29
C THR A 170 20.60 -30.60 -7.78
N ASP A 171 19.92 -31.64 -7.33
CA ASP A 171 20.37 -33.03 -7.52
C ASP A 171 19.64 -33.75 -8.66
N ASN A 172 18.82 -33.04 -9.44
CA ASN A 172 17.98 -33.60 -10.51
C ASN A 172 17.06 -34.77 -10.06
N ASP A 173 16.74 -34.83 -8.75
CA ASP A 173 15.78 -35.78 -8.21
C ASP A 173 14.36 -35.23 -8.24
N TYR A 174 13.61 -35.60 -9.22
CA TYR A 174 12.21 -35.15 -9.42
C TYR A 174 11.18 -36.07 -8.76
N SER A 175 11.59 -37.03 -7.93
CA SER A 175 10.69 -38.00 -7.29
C SER A 175 9.60 -37.36 -6.45
N LYS A 176 9.91 -36.23 -5.77
CA LYS A 176 8.95 -35.43 -4.99
C LYS A 176 7.84 -34.82 -5.83
N LEU A 177 8.05 -34.53 -7.12
CA LEU A 177 7.07 -33.90 -7.97
C LEU A 177 5.87 -34.81 -8.25
N HIS A 178 6.07 -36.14 -8.20
CA HIS A 178 5.01 -37.14 -8.44
C HIS A 178 3.89 -37.09 -7.39
N SER A 179 4.12 -36.52 -6.23
CA SER A 179 3.12 -36.37 -5.15
C SER A 179 2.19 -35.16 -5.34
N HIS A 180 2.46 -34.29 -6.30
CA HIS A 180 1.67 -33.07 -6.51
C HIS A 180 0.61 -33.27 -7.59
N PRO A 181 -0.66 -32.88 -7.32
CA PRO A 181 -1.76 -33.06 -8.28
C PRO A 181 -1.66 -32.11 -9.49
N MET A 182 -0.87 -31.05 -9.36
CA MET A 182 -0.67 -30.06 -10.42
C MET A 182 0.75 -29.53 -10.36
N LEU A 183 1.41 -29.43 -11.50
CA LEU A 183 2.74 -28.88 -11.67
C LEU A 183 2.68 -27.73 -12.69
N ALA A 184 3.38 -26.65 -12.41
CA ALA A 184 3.68 -25.61 -13.38
C ALA A 184 5.19 -25.69 -13.67
N ALA A 185 5.55 -25.75 -14.94
CA ALA A 185 6.94 -25.75 -15.38
C ALA A 185 7.21 -24.52 -16.25
N ASP A 186 8.31 -23.85 -15.99
CA ASP A 186 8.89 -22.83 -16.86
C ASP A 186 10.29 -23.29 -17.26
N ILE A 187 10.66 -23.08 -18.52
CA ILE A 187 11.92 -23.55 -19.09
C ILE A 187 12.70 -22.34 -19.57
N GLU A 188 13.85 -22.13 -18.94
CA GLU A 188 14.84 -21.17 -19.41
C GLU A 188 15.81 -21.86 -20.36
N THR A 189 16.00 -21.27 -21.55
CA THR A 189 16.93 -21.77 -22.55
C THR A 189 18.10 -20.82 -22.73
N THR A 190 19.25 -21.33 -23.16
CA THR A 190 20.45 -20.52 -23.42
C THR A 190 20.33 -19.60 -24.64
N GLY A 191 19.27 -19.75 -25.44
CA GLY A 191 19.01 -18.94 -26.61
C GLY A 191 17.62 -19.13 -27.19
N LEU A 192 17.25 -18.26 -28.14
CA LEU A 192 15.94 -18.31 -28.82
C LEU A 192 15.90 -19.34 -29.98
N ASN A 193 17.03 -19.89 -30.38
CA ASN A 193 17.09 -20.90 -31.44
C ASN A 193 16.89 -22.30 -30.83
N PRO A 194 15.75 -22.97 -31.07
CA PRO A 194 15.44 -24.27 -30.46
C PRO A 194 16.37 -25.41 -30.91
N PHE A 195 17.18 -25.18 -31.96
CA PHE A 195 18.12 -26.18 -32.48
C PHE A 195 19.54 -26.00 -31.96
N GLU A 196 19.85 -24.85 -31.33
CA GLU A 196 21.19 -24.53 -30.86
C GLU A 196 21.20 -24.20 -29.34
N SER A 197 20.03 -24.11 -28.72
CA SER A 197 19.88 -23.77 -27.31
C SER A 197 19.91 -25.03 -26.44
N GLU A 198 20.58 -24.95 -25.31
CA GLU A 198 20.56 -25.97 -24.27
C GLU A 198 19.41 -25.66 -23.28
N LEU A 199 18.83 -26.72 -22.71
CA LEU A 199 17.83 -26.67 -21.65
C LEU A 199 18.50 -26.49 -20.30
#